data_a93e503ea111d8fd28caad0f66dad294
#
_entry.id   a93e503ea111d8fd28caad0f66dad294
#
_cell.length_a   1.000
_cell.length_b   1.000
_cell.length_c   1.000
_cell.angle_alpha   90.00
_cell.angle_beta   90.00
_cell.angle_gamma   90.00
#
_symmetry.space_group_name_H-M   'P 1'
#
loop_
_entity.id
_entity.type
_entity.pdbx_description
1 polymer ?
#
loop_
_entity_poly.entity_id
_entity_poly.type
_entity_poly.pdbx_seq_one_letter_code
_entity_poly.pdbx_strand_id
1 'polypeptide(L)'
;MVRAFAAIAMVALLSFTFSASAAEFGTKTEAVVMVKRVQAMFAKDGADATFKAVSDKSVAEFHDRDLYPFIYDMSGICVAHGARPALIGKNLIDLKDQDGKYLIREMVDIANETGSGWVNYKWPNPLTNKIEDKSSYVEKMGNYFVGVGVYSQ
;
A
#
# COMPACT_ATOMS: atom_id res chain seq x y z
N MET A 1 -70.85 32.65 -5.13
CA MET A 1 -69.93 32.05 -4.11
C MET A 1 -69.20 30.87 -4.77
N VAL A 2 -67.96 31.04 -5.19
CA VAL A 2 -67.14 30.02 -5.80
C VAL A 2 -65.96 29.77 -4.87
N ARG A 3 -65.89 28.60 -4.27
CA ARG A 3 -64.77 28.16 -3.41
C ARG A 3 -63.69 27.53 -4.26
N ALA A 4 -62.52 28.18 -4.34
CA ALA A 4 -61.33 27.61 -4.97
C ALA A 4 -60.62 26.68 -3.97
N PHE A 5 -60.46 25.40 -4.32
CA PHE A 5 -59.61 24.44 -3.61
C PHE A 5 -58.21 24.52 -4.22
N ALA A 6 -57.24 25.01 -3.41
CA ALA A 6 -55.83 24.94 -3.74
C ALA A 6 -55.30 23.55 -3.34
N ALA A 7 -54.92 22.74 -4.32
CA ALA A 7 -54.21 21.46 -4.08
C ALA A 7 -52.70 21.73 -3.93
N ILE A 8 -52.17 21.52 -2.73
CA ILE A 8 -50.73 21.56 -2.44
C ILE A 8 -50.16 20.20 -2.78
N ALA A 9 -49.40 20.13 -3.88
CA ALA A 9 -48.64 18.94 -4.24
C ALA A 9 -47.34 18.92 -3.43
N MET A 10 -47.27 17.99 -2.48
CA MET A 10 -46.05 17.75 -1.66
C MET A 10 -45.12 16.84 -2.45
N VAL A 11 -44.05 17.41 -3.02
CA VAL A 11 -42.98 16.65 -3.69
C VAL A 11 -42.03 16.13 -2.60
N ALA A 12 -42.12 14.80 -2.34
CA ALA A 12 -41.16 14.12 -1.46
C ALA A 12 -39.86 13.89 -2.24
N LEU A 13 -38.81 14.66 -1.93
CA LEU A 13 -37.46 14.37 -2.38
C LEU A 13 -36.93 13.14 -1.60
N LEU A 14 -36.89 11.97 -2.25
CA LEU A 14 -36.12 10.83 -1.76
C LEU A 14 -34.62 11.12 -1.97
N SER A 15 -33.95 11.54 -0.90
CA SER A 15 -32.47 11.62 -0.90
C SER A 15 -31.91 10.20 -0.80
N PHE A 16 -31.47 9.64 -1.93
CA PHE A 16 -30.63 8.43 -1.94
C PHE A 16 -29.26 8.78 -1.40
N THR A 17 -29.02 8.48 -0.13
CA THR A 17 -27.66 8.48 0.42
C THR A 17 -26.95 7.23 -0.08
N PHE A 18 -26.09 7.36 -1.09
CA PHE A 18 -25.09 6.34 -1.42
C PHE A 18 -24.10 6.28 -0.27
N SER A 19 -24.24 5.33 0.63
CA SER A 19 -23.16 4.92 1.51
C SER A 19 -22.11 4.21 0.65
N ALA A 20 -21.05 4.92 0.29
CA ALA A 20 -19.87 4.26 -0.26
C ALA A 20 -19.31 3.38 0.86
N SER A 21 -19.54 2.08 0.79
CA SER A 21 -18.83 1.11 1.61
C SER A 21 -17.34 1.25 1.27
N ALA A 22 -16.52 1.66 2.23
CA ALA A 22 -15.08 1.63 2.04
C ALA A 22 -14.68 0.18 1.72
N ALA A 23 -13.88 -0.01 0.67
CA ALA A 23 -13.38 -1.33 0.31
C ALA A 23 -12.60 -1.90 1.49
N GLU A 24 -12.81 -3.18 1.82
CA GLU A 24 -12.16 -3.85 2.94
C GLU A 24 -10.64 -3.97 2.73
N PHE A 25 -10.20 -4.01 1.48
CA PHE A 25 -8.80 -4.16 1.05
C PHE A 25 -8.36 -3.02 0.15
N GLY A 26 -7.04 -2.80 0.11
CA GLY A 26 -6.43 -1.80 -0.74
C GLY A 26 -6.43 -2.19 -2.22
N THR A 27 -6.38 -1.19 -3.09
CA THR A 27 -6.32 -1.34 -4.55
C THR A 27 -4.91 -1.11 -5.09
N LYS A 28 -4.63 -1.61 -6.31
CA LYS A 28 -3.36 -1.35 -7.02
C LYS A 28 -3.09 0.16 -7.20
N THR A 29 -4.12 0.94 -7.48
CA THR A 29 -4.00 2.39 -7.62
C THR A 29 -3.57 3.04 -6.30
N GLU A 30 -4.18 2.65 -5.18
CA GLU A 30 -3.83 3.16 -3.85
C GLU A 30 -2.40 2.75 -3.45
N ALA A 31 -1.97 1.52 -3.80
CA ALA A 31 -0.60 1.07 -3.57
C ALA A 31 0.43 1.96 -4.29
N VAL A 32 0.21 2.27 -5.58
CA VAL A 32 1.07 3.19 -6.34
C VAL A 32 1.08 4.59 -5.71
N VAL A 33 -0.08 5.11 -5.33
CA VAL A 33 -0.19 6.43 -4.66
C VAL A 33 0.60 6.44 -3.35
N MET A 34 0.52 5.37 -2.56
CA MET A 34 1.28 5.28 -1.30
C MET A 34 2.80 5.23 -1.54
N VAL A 35 3.28 4.51 -2.57
CA VAL A 35 4.69 4.55 -3.00
C VAL A 35 5.13 5.98 -3.30
N LYS A 36 4.33 6.73 -4.06
CA LYS A 36 4.64 8.14 -4.42
C LYS A 36 4.69 9.06 -3.19
N ARG A 37 3.85 8.83 -2.18
CA ARG A 37 3.91 9.58 -0.91
C ARG A 37 5.22 9.31 -0.16
N VAL A 38 5.66 8.05 -0.09
CA VAL A 38 6.95 7.69 0.53
C VAL A 38 8.10 8.38 -0.20
N GLN A 39 8.11 8.35 -1.54
CA GLN A 39 9.14 9.02 -2.35
C GLN A 39 9.15 10.54 -2.13
N ALA A 40 7.98 11.17 -2.04
CA ALA A 40 7.86 12.60 -1.75
C ALA A 40 8.43 12.96 -0.37
N MET A 41 8.13 12.16 0.66
CA MET A 41 8.72 12.33 1.98
C MET A 41 10.23 12.13 1.96
N PHE A 42 10.72 11.10 1.27
CA PHE A 42 12.15 10.83 1.15
C PHE A 42 12.91 11.99 0.50
N ALA A 43 12.35 12.57 -0.55
CA ALA A 43 12.94 13.74 -1.22
C ALA A 43 12.93 15.00 -0.35
N LYS A 44 11.92 15.17 0.49
CA LYS A 44 11.74 16.36 1.33
C LYS A 44 12.50 16.25 2.66
N ASP A 45 12.34 15.12 3.36
CA ASP A 45 12.71 14.96 4.77
C ASP A 45 13.91 14.02 4.96
N GLY A 46 14.37 13.35 3.88
CA GLY A 46 15.51 12.44 3.88
C GLY A 46 15.20 11.02 4.35
N ALA A 47 16.23 10.17 4.32
CA ALA A 47 16.13 8.74 4.56
C ALA A 47 15.65 8.40 5.98
N ASP A 48 16.32 8.93 7.01
CA ASP A 48 16.05 8.55 8.40
C ASP A 48 14.62 8.87 8.83
N ALA A 49 14.13 10.08 8.48
CA ALA A 49 12.76 10.50 8.78
C ALA A 49 11.74 9.60 8.07
N THR A 50 12.00 9.28 6.80
CA THR A 50 11.11 8.42 6.00
C THR A 50 11.06 6.99 6.54
N PHE A 51 12.21 6.39 6.85
CA PHE A 51 12.27 5.02 7.38
C PHE A 51 11.56 4.90 8.73
N LYS A 52 11.72 5.90 9.58
CA LYS A 52 11.02 5.99 10.86
C LYS A 52 9.50 6.07 10.65
N ALA A 53 9.04 6.97 9.78
CA ALA A 53 7.61 7.17 9.53
C ALA A 53 6.96 5.92 8.91
N VAL A 54 7.62 5.28 7.93
CA VAL A 54 7.15 4.03 7.32
C VAL A 54 7.02 2.89 8.33
N SER A 55 7.92 2.82 9.31
CA SER A 55 7.95 1.75 10.30
C SER A 55 7.07 2.02 11.53
N ASP A 56 6.56 3.23 11.67
CA ASP A 56 5.69 3.65 12.78
C ASP A 56 4.21 3.45 12.40
N LYS A 57 3.58 2.44 12.99
CA LYS A 57 2.17 2.10 12.74
C LYS A 57 1.18 3.20 13.13
N SER A 58 1.58 4.19 13.90
CA SER A 58 0.74 5.34 14.26
C SER A 58 0.62 6.37 13.14
N VAL A 59 1.50 6.30 12.13
CA VAL A 59 1.47 7.19 10.96
C VAL A 59 0.44 6.67 9.94
N ALA A 60 -0.80 7.13 10.06
CA ALA A 60 -1.94 6.66 9.25
C ALA A 60 -1.74 6.88 7.73
N GLU A 61 -0.88 7.81 7.33
CA GLU A 61 -0.56 8.06 5.92
C GLU A 61 0.07 6.85 5.23
N PHE A 62 0.80 6.00 5.99
CA PHE A 62 1.49 4.82 5.50
C PHE A 62 0.87 3.49 5.97
N HIS A 63 -0.28 3.54 6.63
CA HIS A 63 -0.97 2.35 7.12
C HIS A 63 -2.47 2.47 6.86
N ASP A 64 -2.93 1.85 5.80
CA ASP A 64 -4.35 1.87 5.41
C ASP A 64 -4.82 0.47 5.05
N ARG A 65 -5.68 -0.11 5.90
CA ARG A 65 -6.20 -1.47 5.74
C ARG A 65 -5.04 -2.50 5.66
N ASP A 66 -4.90 -3.22 4.54
CA ASP A 66 -3.81 -4.15 4.24
C ASP A 66 -2.60 -3.49 3.55
N LEU A 67 -2.70 -2.19 3.20
CA LEU A 67 -1.64 -1.43 2.57
C LEU A 67 -0.61 -0.94 3.59
N TYR A 68 0.65 -1.23 3.33
CA TYR A 68 1.80 -0.72 4.07
C TYR A 68 3.03 -0.68 3.17
N PRO A 69 3.93 0.32 3.34
CA PRO A 69 5.17 0.35 2.59
C PRO A 69 6.24 -0.53 3.24
N PHE A 70 7.19 -0.94 2.41
CA PHE A 70 8.46 -1.49 2.83
C PHE A 70 9.59 -0.88 1.99
N ILE A 71 10.78 -0.75 2.58
CA ILE A 71 11.94 -0.17 1.92
C ILE A 71 13.15 -1.08 2.15
N TYR A 72 13.85 -1.37 1.07
CA TYR A 72 15.10 -2.12 1.09
C TYR A 72 16.19 -1.33 0.37
N ASP A 73 17.44 -1.52 0.77
CA ASP A 73 18.55 -1.11 -0.05
C ASP A 73 18.77 -2.07 -1.22
N MET A 74 19.64 -1.70 -2.15
CA MET A 74 19.87 -2.49 -3.37
C MET A 74 20.70 -3.77 -3.11
N SER A 75 21.17 -4.00 -1.89
CA SER A 75 21.79 -5.26 -1.45
C SER A 75 20.79 -6.23 -0.80
N GLY A 76 19.53 -5.81 -0.62
CA GLY A 76 18.46 -6.60 -0.02
C GLY A 76 18.33 -6.47 1.49
N ILE A 77 18.96 -5.46 2.10
CA ILE A 77 18.78 -5.15 3.53
C ILE A 77 17.47 -4.37 3.71
N CYS A 78 16.59 -4.88 4.56
CA CYS A 78 15.38 -4.18 4.95
C CYS A 78 15.71 -2.97 5.83
N VAL A 79 15.38 -1.76 5.40
CA VAL A 79 15.63 -0.53 6.17
C VAL A 79 14.37 0.04 6.81
N ALA A 80 13.19 -0.29 6.28
CA ALA A 80 11.89 0.07 6.87
C ALA A 80 10.81 -0.93 6.46
N HIS A 81 9.85 -1.20 7.36
CA HIS A 81 8.77 -2.13 7.07
C HIS A 81 7.52 -1.85 7.92
N GLY A 82 6.43 -1.42 7.28
CA GLY A 82 5.21 -0.99 7.96
C GLY A 82 4.49 -2.08 8.76
N ALA A 83 4.55 -3.35 8.34
CA ALA A 83 3.85 -4.43 9.02
C ALA A 83 4.76 -5.31 9.91
N ARG A 84 6.04 -5.44 9.58
CA ARG A 84 6.97 -6.39 10.23
C ARG A 84 8.29 -5.75 10.63
N PRO A 85 8.35 -5.02 11.74
CA PRO A 85 9.58 -4.36 12.22
C PRO A 85 10.73 -5.35 12.46
N ALA A 86 10.44 -6.61 12.78
CA ALA A 86 11.43 -7.66 13.00
C ALA A 86 12.30 -8.00 11.76
N LEU A 87 11.93 -7.52 10.57
CA LEU A 87 12.72 -7.67 9.34
C LEU A 87 13.79 -6.58 9.19
N ILE A 88 13.62 -5.44 9.85
CA ILE A 88 14.53 -4.30 9.73
C ILE A 88 15.95 -4.69 10.17
N GLY A 89 16.94 -4.33 9.36
CA GLY A 89 18.36 -4.65 9.53
C GLY A 89 18.76 -6.02 8.98
N LYS A 90 17.82 -6.86 8.52
CA LYS A 90 18.14 -8.17 7.96
C LYS A 90 18.37 -8.08 6.45
N ASN A 91 19.37 -8.80 5.95
CA ASN A 91 19.53 -9.04 4.53
C ASN A 91 18.59 -10.17 4.10
N LEU A 92 17.66 -9.87 3.22
CA LEU A 92 16.62 -10.79 2.76
C LEU A 92 16.75 -11.10 1.26
N ILE A 93 17.92 -10.83 0.66
CA ILE A 93 18.14 -11.06 -0.78
C ILE A 93 17.89 -12.52 -1.18
N ASP A 94 18.16 -13.47 -0.28
CA ASP A 94 17.98 -14.90 -0.50
C ASP A 94 16.66 -15.46 0.07
N LEU A 95 15.78 -14.57 0.57
CA LEU A 95 14.48 -14.98 1.07
C LEU A 95 13.61 -15.52 -0.06
N LYS A 96 13.09 -16.73 0.14
CA LYS A 96 12.11 -17.37 -0.74
C LYS A 96 10.72 -17.30 -0.11
N ASP A 97 9.73 -17.13 -0.95
CA ASP A 97 8.34 -17.40 -0.58
C ASP A 97 8.03 -18.91 -0.55
N GLN A 98 6.77 -19.28 -0.29
CA GLN A 98 6.34 -20.68 -0.25
C GLN A 98 6.50 -21.41 -1.59
N ASP A 99 6.48 -20.69 -2.70
CA ASP A 99 6.64 -21.26 -4.05
C ASP A 99 8.13 -21.30 -4.48
N GLY A 100 9.04 -20.93 -3.58
CA GLY A 100 10.49 -20.95 -3.83
C GLY A 100 11.01 -19.72 -4.58
N LYS A 101 10.21 -18.66 -4.72
CA LYS A 101 10.55 -17.45 -5.46
C LYS A 101 11.44 -16.53 -4.61
N TYR A 102 12.55 -16.07 -5.16
CA TYR A 102 13.43 -15.05 -4.56
C TYR A 102 12.82 -13.66 -4.75
N LEU A 103 11.87 -13.30 -3.90
CA LEU A 103 11.06 -12.10 -4.07
C LEU A 103 11.85 -10.80 -3.99
N ILE A 104 12.83 -10.70 -3.10
CA ILE A 104 13.64 -9.47 -2.95
C ILE A 104 14.62 -9.30 -4.12
N ARG A 105 15.19 -10.40 -4.65
CA ARG A 105 16.03 -10.33 -5.86
C ARG A 105 15.25 -9.76 -7.03
N GLU A 106 14.05 -10.26 -7.29
CA GLU A 106 13.21 -9.78 -8.39
C GLU A 106 12.86 -8.30 -8.21
N MET A 107 12.59 -7.85 -6.97
CA MET A 107 12.34 -6.42 -6.70
C MET A 107 13.58 -5.57 -6.96
N VAL A 108 14.78 -6.03 -6.56
CA VAL A 108 16.05 -5.34 -6.84
C VAL A 108 16.31 -5.29 -8.34
N ASP A 109 16.09 -6.39 -9.07
CA ASP A 109 16.28 -6.45 -10.52
C ASP A 109 15.35 -5.47 -11.24
N ILE A 110 14.06 -5.45 -10.91
CA ILE A 110 13.10 -4.48 -11.45
C ILE A 110 13.52 -3.04 -11.14
N ALA A 111 13.91 -2.74 -9.92
CA ALA A 111 14.33 -1.40 -9.54
C ALA A 111 15.59 -0.94 -10.31
N ASN A 112 16.51 -1.87 -10.62
CA ASN A 112 17.73 -1.56 -11.37
C ASN A 112 17.51 -1.48 -12.89
N GLU A 113 16.72 -2.38 -13.45
CA GLU A 113 16.57 -2.52 -14.92
C GLU A 113 15.54 -1.55 -15.48
N THR A 114 14.36 -1.47 -14.85
CA THR A 114 13.22 -0.69 -15.36
C THR A 114 12.86 0.50 -14.46
N GLY A 115 13.42 0.56 -13.26
CA GLY A 115 13.12 1.59 -12.27
C GLY A 115 11.84 1.35 -11.49
N SER A 116 10.86 0.64 -12.04
CA SER A 116 9.61 0.30 -11.36
C SER A 116 8.88 -0.87 -12.02
N GLY A 117 8.04 -1.56 -11.26
CA GLY A 117 7.21 -2.66 -11.78
C GLY A 117 6.43 -3.38 -10.69
N TRP A 118 5.69 -4.41 -11.09
CA TRP A 118 4.91 -5.26 -10.20
C TRP A 118 5.58 -6.60 -10.00
N VAL A 119 5.67 -7.06 -8.73
CA VAL A 119 6.17 -8.38 -8.35
C VAL A 119 5.05 -9.15 -7.65
N ASN A 120 4.80 -10.39 -8.10
CA ASN A 120 3.81 -11.29 -7.51
C ASN A 120 4.53 -12.34 -6.67
N TYR A 121 4.08 -12.55 -5.45
CA TYR A 121 4.66 -13.52 -4.51
C TYR A 121 3.68 -13.86 -3.40
N LYS A 122 3.99 -14.84 -2.57
CA LYS A 122 3.19 -15.21 -1.40
C LYS A 122 3.72 -14.53 -0.14
N TRP A 123 2.82 -13.88 0.61
CA TRP A 123 3.21 -13.14 1.81
C TRP A 123 2.11 -13.15 2.88
N PRO A 124 2.47 -13.11 4.18
CA PRO A 124 1.47 -13.01 5.24
C PRO A 124 0.71 -11.70 5.18
N ASN A 125 -0.62 -11.80 5.09
CA ASN A 125 -1.52 -10.67 5.15
C ASN A 125 -1.74 -10.23 6.62
N PRO A 126 -1.49 -8.96 6.98
CA PRO A 126 -1.63 -8.50 8.37
C PRO A 126 -3.08 -8.48 8.88
N LEU A 127 -4.08 -8.47 8.01
CA LEU A 127 -5.49 -8.49 8.40
C LEU A 127 -5.99 -9.90 8.67
N THR A 128 -5.62 -10.87 7.82
CA THR A 128 -6.12 -12.25 7.91
C THR A 128 -5.18 -13.17 8.69
N ASN A 129 -3.90 -12.79 8.86
CA ASN A 129 -2.81 -13.60 9.40
C ASN A 129 -2.54 -14.89 8.61
N LYS A 130 -2.95 -14.93 7.35
CA LYS A 130 -2.71 -16.04 6.43
C LYS A 130 -1.66 -15.67 5.39
N ILE A 131 -0.98 -16.68 4.83
CA ILE A 131 -0.14 -16.46 3.66
C ILE A 131 -1.06 -16.46 2.44
N GLU A 132 -1.01 -15.37 1.69
CA GLU A 132 -1.88 -15.10 0.54
C GLU A 132 -1.06 -14.60 -0.64
N ASP A 133 -1.65 -14.64 -1.83
CA ASP A 133 -1.04 -14.06 -3.01
C ASP A 133 -1.00 -12.54 -2.87
N LYS A 134 0.19 -11.97 -3.04
CA LYS A 134 0.44 -10.53 -2.96
C LYS A 134 1.05 -10.03 -4.25
N SER A 135 0.58 -8.89 -4.72
CA SER A 135 1.18 -8.15 -5.83
C SER A 135 1.69 -6.81 -5.31
N SER A 136 2.99 -6.59 -5.34
CA SER A 136 3.60 -5.34 -4.89
C SER A 136 4.12 -4.51 -6.05
N TYR A 137 3.72 -3.24 -6.09
CA TYR A 137 4.38 -2.25 -6.92
C TYR A 137 5.64 -1.79 -6.20
N VAL A 138 6.78 -1.88 -6.90
CA VAL A 138 8.08 -1.42 -6.41
C VAL A 138 8.61 -0.32 -7.31
N GLU A 139 9.31 0.64 -6.73
CA GLU A 139 9.93 1.74 -7.47
C GLU A 139 11.25 2.16 -6.82
N LYS A 140 12.25 2.43 -7.65
CA LYS A 140 13.57 2.90 -7.22
C LYS A 140 13.48 4.27 -6.55
N MET A 141 14.25 4.43 -5.48
CA MET A 141 14.31 5.64 -4.65
C MET A 141 15.77 5.86 -4.18
N GLY A 142 16.58 6.47 -5.04
CA GLY A 142 18.02 6.62 -4.80
C GLY A 142 18.75 5.27 -4.72
N ASN A 143 19.41 5.00 -3.60
CA ASN A 143 20.08 3.72 -3.32
C ASN A 143 19.16 2.66 -2.70
N TYR A 144 17.86 2.89 -2.73
CA TYR A 144 16.81 2.05 -2.17
C TYR A 144 15.75 1.77 -3.23
N PHE A 145 14.85 0.86 -2.90
CA PHE A 145 13.53 0.79 -3.51
C PHE A 145 12.46 0.77 -2.43
N VAL A 146 11.30 1.34 -2.76
CA VAL A 146 10.10 1.29 -1.93
C VAL A 146 9.06 0.42 -2.63
N GLY A 147 8.33 -0.36 -1.86
CA GLY A 147 7.22 -1.16 -2.37
C GLY A 147 5.99 -1.07 -1.48
N VAL A 148 4.82 -1.18 -2.11
CA VAL A 148 3.52 -1.37 -1.47
C VAL A 148 2.75 -2.42 -2.24
N GLY A 149 2.15 -3.38 -1.54
CA GLY A 149 1.45 -4.48 -2.19
C GLY A 149 0.00 -4.61 -1.77
N VAL A 150 -0.79 -5.19 -2.67
CA VAL A 150 -2.18 -5.59 -2.47
C VAL A 150 -2.27 -7.11 -2.45
N TYR A 151 -3.22 -7.64 -1.68
CA TYR A 151 -3.49 -9.08 -1.63
C TYR A 151 -4.63 -9.43 -2.58
N SER A 152 -4.53 -10.61 -3.20
CA SER A 152 -5.61 -11.15 -4.06
C SER A 152 -6.79 -11.59 -3.20
N GLN A 153 -7.98 -11.24 -3.64
CA GLN A 153 -9.26 -11.64 -3.07
C GLN A 153 -9.73 -12.93 -3.71
#